data_7ef250e4dc59dc290c1594b4e464c939
#
_entry.id   7ef250e4dc59dc290c1594b4e464c939
#
_cell.length_a   1.000
_cell.length_b   1.000
_cell.length_c   1.000
_cell.angle_alpha   90.00
_cell.angle_beta   90.00
_cell.angle_gamma   90.00
#
_symmetry.space_group_name_H-M   'P 1'
#
loop_
_entity.id
_entity.type
_entity.pdbx_description
1 polymer ?
#
loop_
_entity_poly.entity_id
_entity_poly.type
_entity_poly.pdbx_seq_one_letter_code
_entity_poly.pdbx_strand_id
1 'polypeptide(L)'
;YKAQYETVSEIENYFGELEGKDFNTTLKDMWTSMQELQKESNSIVTRSSFISNALTLIDRVQTIRSSLIEYQRNLNTEIKDQVKTVNDLASTIYELNQQIRAVEAGNVEKANDLKDKRNQALDKLSSIVNSEVVNNEDGTVEVYLEGHTLVTLGRTYTLTTQKVCENEKYQQNYGFTGSSTDFLMPVWEQDGDPLFNINRVPTADSNSDIGSLNGLMMSRGYFISNYTDVPTKPTKPLEKDFANNADYQTAMAQYEQDVKDYVKDLEYFNTYVEPYTITNLEAQFDVLIHAMVTQINDTLCPNKTVTLADGSTVKVLDEDTAGIGMGSGNEYPGTELFTRNSVERYTERTLTLADGTTQTFKVYNEENPDDFYSLYTIGNLKVNEKLLQNPSLLPLSRVSGEEAQTIADELLARWNDKFATVSPNSLVQCNYKDYYSGMMDDLSDRGYTYKSMMETGQQAVSDAENTRQQLLGVSSDEELSSMIKFQHAYNASSRYINTVSEMIAYLIEKLGA
;
A
#
# COMPACT_ATOMS: atom_id res chain seq x y z
N TYR A 1 8.32 5.65 10.03
CA TYR A 1 7.74 6.90 9.47
C TYR A 1 8.54 7.48 8.31
N LYS A 2 9.90 7.38 8.31
CA LYS A 2 10.71 7.91 7.19
C LYS A 2 10.32 7.26 5.86
N ALA A 3 10.29 5.93 5.79
CA ALA A 3 9.89 5.20 4.57
C ALA A 3 8.46 5.56 4.13
N GLN A 4 7.54 5.71 5.07
CA GLN A 4 6.16 6.10 4.79
C GLN A 4 6.06 7.54 4.24
N TYR A 5 6.83 8.48 4.81
CA TYR A 5 6.88 9.86 4.30
C TYR A 5 7.49 9.94 2.90
N GLU A 6 8.59 9.23 2.66
CA GLU A 6 9.23 9.14 1.33
C GLU A 6 8.26 8.53 0.31
N THR A 7 7.50 7.53 0.70
CA THR A 7 6.47 6.91 -0.14
C THR A 7 5.36 7.89 -0.51
N VAL A 8 4.84 8.67 0.45
CA VAL A 8 3.82 9.70 0.14
C VAL A 8 4.36 10.72 -0.85
N SER A 9 5.59 11.21 -0.64
CA SER A 9 6.21 12.19 -1.55
C SER A 9 6.40 11.64 -2.96
N GLU A 10 6.74 10.35 -3.09
CA GLU A 10 6.89 9.71 -4.40
C GLU A 10 5.54 9.51 -5.09
N ILE A 11 4.50 9.17 -4.34
CA ILE A 11 3.13 9.06 -4.87
C ILE A 11 2.64 10.42 -5.39
N GLU A 12 2.83 11.51 -4.63
CA GLU A 12 2.46 12.87 -5.06
C GLU A 12 3.14 13.23 -6.39
N ASN A 13 4.39 12.81 -6.61
CA ASN A 13 5.09 12.98 -7.89
C ASN A 13 4.42 12.19 -9.03
N TYR A 14 3.96 10.96 -8.78
CA TYR A 14 3.29 10.16 -9.82
C TYR A 14 1.96 10.75 -10.27
N PHE A 15 1.21 11.36 -9.37
CA PHE A 15 0.01 12.11 -9.74
C PHE A 15 0.32 13.43 -10.43
N GLY A 16 1.57 13.93 -10.31
CA GLY A 16 2.06 15.14 -10.96
C GLY A 16 1.60 16.41 -10.28
N GLU A 17 1.13 16.33 -9.03
CA GLU A 17 0.61 17.48 -8.28
C GLU A 17 1.68 18.58 -8.07
N LEU A 18 2.96 18.21 -8.11
CA LEU A 18 4.08 19.12 -7.92
C LEU A 18 4.60 19.78 -9.22
N GLU A 19 4.30 19.23 -10.42
CA GLU A 19 4.93 19.66 -11.69
C GLU A 19 3.98 20.11 -12.82
N GLY A 20 2.70 20.34 -12.56
CA GLY A 20 1.81 21.06 -13.48
C GLY A 20 1.19 20.29 -14.65
N LYS A 21 1.32 18.96 -14.75
CA LYS A 21 0.46 18.06 -15.53
C LYS A 21 -0.18 17.04 -14.60
N ASP A 22 -0.97 17.55 -13.69
CA ASP A 22 -1.65 16.79 -12.68
C ASP A 22 -2.77 15.90 -13.27
N PHE A 23 -3.13 14.85 -12.55
CA PHE A 23 -4.27 14.03 -12.89
C PHE A 23 -5.57 14.83 -12.87
N ASN A 24 -5.66 15.84 -12.01
CA ASN A 24 -6.79 16.77 -11.93
C ASN A 24 -7.03 17.51 -13.25
N THR A 25 -5.96 17.93 -13.96
CA THR A 25 -6.08 18.51 -15.30
C THR A 25 -6.67 17.51 -16.29
N THR A 26 -6.25 16.26 -16.26
CA THR A 26 -6.79 15.20 -17.14
C THR A 26 -8.28 14.95 -16.85
N LEU A 27 -8.68 14.92 -15.59
CA LEU A 27 -10.06 14.80 -15.15
C LEU A 27 -10.92 15.99 -15.62
N LYS A 28 -10.36 17.21 -15.52
CA LYS A 28 -11.00 18.44 -15.98
C LYS A 28 -11.15 18.47 -17.51
N ASP A 29 -10.16 17.98 -18.25
CA ASP A 29 -10.22 17.91 -19.72
C ASP A 29 -11.31 16.92 -20.16
N MET A 30 -11.46 15.79 -19.46
CA MET A 30 -12.58 14.87 -19.67
C MET A 30 -13.93 15.54 -19.45
N TRP A 31 -14.08 16.27 -18.35
CA TRP A 31 -15.28 17.07 -18.05
C TRP A 31 -15.57 18.11 -19.14
N THR A 32 -14.55 18.86 -19.55
CA THR A 32 -14.68 19.89 -20.59
C THR A 32 -15.12 19.28 -21.90
N SER A 33 -14.56 18.13 -22.28
CA SER A 33 -14.96 17.43 -23.51
C SER A 33 -16.42 16.90 -23.48
N MET A 34 -16.93 16.52 -22.29
CA MET A 34 -18.35 16.21 -22.12
C MET A 34 -19.25 17.45 -22.32
N GLN A 35 -18.85 18.61 -21.80
CA GLN A 35 -19.58 19.86 -22.01
C GLN A 35 -19.62 20.26 -23.47
N GLU A 36 -18.52 20.09 -24.21
CA GLU A 36 -18.46 20.33 -25.64
C GLU A 36 -19.34 19.33 -26.42
N LEU A 37 -19.28 18.04 -26.03
CA LEU A 37 -20.11 16.99 -26.59
C LEU A 37 -21.60 17.28 -26.38
N GLN A 38 -21.99 17.78 -25.21
CA GLN A 38 -23.34 18.16 -24.88
C GLN A 38 -23.84 19.32 -25.77
N LYS A 39 -23.01 20.31 -26.07
CA LYS A 39 -23.38 21.44 -26.92
C LYS A 39 -23.55 21.06 -28.40
N GLU A 40 -22.72 20.15 -28.90
CA GLU A 40 -22.67 19.74 -30.30
C GLU A 40 -22.58 18.21 -30.45
N SER A 41 -23.57 17.48 -29.90
CA SER A 41 -23.59 16.01 -29.86
C SER A 41 -23.58 15.32 -31.24
N ASN A 42 -24.02 16.04 -32.27
CA ASN A 42 -24.03 15.56 -33.66
C ASN A 42 -22.72 15.85 -34.45
N SER A 43 -21.78 16.57 -33.81
CA SER A 43 -20.48 16.88 -34.43
C SER A 43 -19.50 15.72 -34.27
N ILE A 44 -18.92 15.25 -35.39
CA ILE A 44 -17.87 14.23 -35.35
C ILE A 44 -16.60 14.72 -34.64
N VAL A 45 -16.37 16.03 -34.65
CA VAL A 45 -15.21 16.65 -34.01
C VAL A 45 -15.33 16.56 -32.48
N THR A 46 -16.51 16.90 -31.92
CA THR A 46 -16.75 16.81 -30.46
C THR A 46 -16.75 15.36 -29.98
N ARG A 47 -17.32 14.42 -30.76
CA ARG A 47 -17.25 12.98 -30.49
C ARG A 47 -15.81 12.46 -30.45
N SER A 48 -15.02 12.84 -31.46
CA SER A 48 -13.59 12.48 -31.53
C SER A 48 -12.79 13.08 -30.37
N SER A 49 -13.06 14.35 -30.00
CA SER A 49 -12.41 15.01 -28.86
C SER A 49 -12.73 14.29 -27.55
N PHE A 50 -14.00 13.93 -27.30
CA PHE A 50 -14.41 13.18 -26.12
C PHE A 50 -13.72 11.81 -26.02
N ILE A 51 -13.70 11.04 -27.11
CA ILE A 51 -13.03 9.74 -27.17
C ILE A 51 -11.51 9.88 -26.96
N SER A 52 -10.90 10.92 -27.52
CA SER A 52 -9.46 11.19 -27.34
C SER A 52 -9.12 11.57 -25.90
N ASN A 53 -9.97 12.36 -25.22
CA ASN A 53 -9.79 12.67 -23.81
C ASN A 53 -10.02 11.44 -22.91
N ALA A 54 -10.98 10.55 -23.27
CA ALA A 54 -11.16 9.27 -22.62
C ALA A 54 -9.90 8.37 -22.75
N LEU A 55 -9.27 8.34 -23.93
CA LEU A 55 -8.01 7.63 -24.14
C LEU A 55 -6.88 8.21 -23.28
N THR A 56 -6.72 9.54 -23.30
CA THR A 56 -5.71 10.22 -22.50
C THR A 56 -5.90 9.96 -21.00
N LEU A 57 -7.15 9.91 -20.53
CA LEU A 57 -7.48 9.57 -19.14
C LEU A 57 -7.03 8.12 -18.82
N ILE A 58 -7.42 7.14 -19.63
CA ILE A 58 -7.04 5.74 -19.40
C ILE A 58 -5.51 5.56 -19.46
N ASP A 59 -4.83 6.15 -20.43
CA ASP A 59 -3.36 6.09 -20.51
C ASP A 59 -2.70 6.69 -19.26
N ARG A 60 -3.24 7.82 -18.75
CA ARG A 60 -2.71 8.45 -17.55
C ARG A 60 -2.91 7.60 -16.30
N VAL A 61 -4.11 7.05 -16.07
CA VAL A 61 -4.38 6.21 -14.89
C VAL A 61 -3.57 4.91 -14.92
N GLN A 62 -3.39 4.32 -16.11
CA GLN A 62 -2.55 3.12 -16.27
C GLN A 62 -1.07 3.42 -16.02
N THR A 63 -0.59 4.61 -16.42
CA THR A 63 0.77 5.06 -16.13
C THR A 63 0.97 5.21 -14.61
N ILE A 64 0.07 5.91 -13.92
CA ILE A 64 0.13 6.06 -12.46
C ILE A 64 0.14 4.69 -11.78
N ARG A 65 -0.80 3.80 -12.14
CA ARG A 65 -0.86 2.44 -11.59
C ARG A 65 0.45 1.67 -11.81
N SER A 66 1.01 1.76 -13.02
CA SER A 66 2.26 1.06 -13.34
C SER A 66 3.43 1.58 -12.51
N SER A 67 3.50 2.91 -12.28
CA SER A 67 4.51 3.53 -11.41
C SER A 67 4.36 3.10 -9.95
N LEU A 68 3.12 3.02 -9.44
CA LEU A 68 2.85 2.52 -8.08
C LEU A 68 3.32 1.07 -7.90
N ILE A 69 2.98 0.19 -8.85
CA ILE A 69 3.40 -1.23 -8.81
C ILE A 69 4.92 -1.37 -8.90
N GLU A 70 5.58 -0.57 -9.76
CA GLU A 70 7.04 -0.58 -9.86
C GLU A 70 7.69 -0.12 -8.55
N TYR A 71 7.14 0.92 -7.93
CA TYR A 71 7.61 1.39 -6.63
C TYR A 71 7.40 0.33 -5.53
N GLN A 72 6.25 -0.34 -5.49
CA GLN A 72 6.02 -1.48 -4.59
C GLN A 72 7.06 -2.60 -4.77
N ARG A 73 7.45 -2.89 -6.02
CA ARG A 73 8.52 -3.87 -6.32
C ARG A 73 9.89 -3.41 -5.81
N ASN A 74 10.18 -2.11 -5.89
CA ASN A 74 11.42 -1.55 -5.34
C ASN A 74 11.44 -1.67 -3.82
N LEU A 75 10.34 -1.31 -3.13
CA LEU A 75 10.19 -1.52 -1.69
C LEU A 75 10.31 -3.01 -1.30
N ASN A 76 9.77 -3.91 -2.13
CA ASN A 76 9.89 -5.35 -1.94
C ASN A 76 11.34 -5.84 -1.98
N THR A 77 12.16 -5.27 -2.87
CA THR A 77 13.59 -5.56 -2.95
C THR A 77 14.33 -5.04 -1.72
N GLU A 78 13.99 -3.83 -1.27
CA GLU A 78 14.59 -3.25 -0.05
C GLU A 78 14.25 -4.06 1.21
N ILE A 79 13.02 -4.57 1.34
CA ILE A 79 12.63 -5.49 2.41
C ILE A 79 13.54 -6.72 2.44
N LYS A 80 13.80 -7.33 1.29
CA LYS A 80 14.70 -8.49 1.17
C LYS A 80 16.12 -8.15 1.61
N ASP A 81 16.64 -6.99 1.19
CA ASP A 81 17.99 -6.53 1.54
C ASP A 81 18.10 -6.19 3.02
N GLN A 82 17.07 -5.63 3.64
CA GLN A 82 17.05 -5.39 5.08
C GLN A 82 17.01 -6.68 5.89
N VAL A 83 16.26 -7.70 5.46
CA VAL A 83 16.27 -9.04 6.10
C VAL A 83 17.68 -9.65 6.06
N LYS A 84 18.37 -9.54 4.93
CA LYS A 84 19.76 -9.97 4.84
C LYS A 84 20.66 -9.20 5.82
N THR A 85 20.50 -7.88 5.88
CA THR A 85 21.28 -7.02 6.80
C THR A 85 21.04 -7.40 8.26
N VAL A 86 19.81 -7.75 8.66
CA VAL A 86 19.50 -8.25 10.02
C VAL A 86 20.30 -9.52 10.31
N ASN A 87 20.36 -10.48 9.40
CA ASN A 87 21.12 -11.72 9.57
C ASN A 87 22.63 -11.46 9.65
N ASP A 88 23.17 -10.57 8.81
CA ASP A 88 24.59 -10.20 8.83
C ASP A 88 24.97 -9.52 10.17
N LEU A 89 24.10 -8.65 10.70
CA LEU A 89 24.27 -8.02 12.02
C LEU A 89 24.18 -9.04 13.15
N ALA A 90 23.23 -9.97 13.09
CA ALA A 90 23.11 -11.05 14.08
C ALA A 90 24.38 -11.90 14.16
N SER A 91 24.93 -12.28 13.01
CA SER A 91 26.20 -13.00 12.93
C SER A 91 27.37 -12.20 13.50
N THR A 92 27.45 -10.91 13.16
CA THR A 92 28.47 -9.99 13.70
C THR A 92 28.40 -9.87 15.22
N ILE A 93 27.20 -9.70 15.78
CA ILE A 93 26.97 -9.61 17.22
C ILE A 93 27.38 -10.91 17.91
N TYR A 94 27.04 -12.06 17.33
CA TYR A 94 27.42 -13.36 17.85
C TYR A 94 28.95 -13.54 17.88
N GLU A 95 29.64 -13.23 16.78
CA GLU A 95 31.10 -13.33 16.69
C GLU A 95 31.80 -12.41 17.71
N LEU A 96 31.32 -11.17 17.86
CA LEU A 96 31.83 -10.24 18.84
C LEU A 96 31.59 -10.72 20.27
N ASN A 97 30.43 -11.32 20.57
CA ASN A 97 30.17 -11.97 21.87
C ASN A 97 31.21 -13.06 22.18
N GLN A 98 31.56 -13.92 21.22
CA GLN A 98 32.58 -14.97 21.42
C GLN A 98 33.95 -14.36 21.69
N GLN A 99 34.33 -13.30 20.96
CA GLN A 99 35.60 -12.60 21.15
C GLN A 99 35.67 -11.89 22.53
N ILE A 100 34.61 -11.18 22.92
CA ILE A 100 34.51 -10.50 24.22
C ILE A 100 34.66 -11.52 25.34
N ARG A 101 33.91 -12.64 25.26
CA ARG A 101 33.99 -13.72 26.25
C ARG A 101 35.39 -14.31 26.35
N ALA A 102 36.09 -14.49 25.24
CA ALA A 102 37.44 -15.01 25.23
C ALA A 102 38.46 -14.04 25.90
N VAL A 103 38.35 -12.72 25.68
CA VAL A 103 39.21 -11.70 26.25
C VAL A 103 38.90 -11.51 27.73
N GLU A 104 37.65 -11.51 28.14
CA GLU A 104 37.21 -11.23 29.52
C GLU A 104 37.21 -12.49 30.44
N ALA A 105 37.45 -13.70 29.88
CA ALA A 105 37.45 -14.96 30.65
C ALA A 105 38.37 -15.00 31.85
N GLY A 106 39.45 -14.17 31.85
CA GLY A 106 40.40 -14.09 32.94
C GLY A 106 40.19 -12.92 33.92
N ASN A 107 39.19 -12.07 33.74
CA ASN A 107 38.94 -10.82 34.45
C ASN A 107 40.15 -9.85 34.55
N VAL A 108 41.12 -10.00 33.63
CA VAL A 108 42.36 -9.20 33.61
C VAL A 108 42.27 -8.06 32.60
N GLU A 109 41.64 -8.30 31.49
CA GLU A 109 41.45 -7.33 30.41
C GLU A 109 39.95 -7.04 30.14
N LYS A 110 39.65 -5.83 29.70
CA LYS A 110 38.30 -5.43 29.25
C LYS A 110 38.31 -5.24 27.77
N ALA A 111 37.37 -5.87 27.08
CA ALA A 111 37.24 -5.85 25.64
C ALA A 111 36.45 -4.63 25.13
N ASN A 112 36.85 -3.40 25.55
CA ASN A 112 36.06 -2.19 25.25
C ASN A 112 35.86 -1.95 23.75
N ASP A 113 36.91 -2.07 22.95
CA ASP A 113 36.83 -1.87 21.48
C ASP A 113 35.87 -2.86 20.81
N LEU A 114 35.81 -4.12 21.30
CA LEU A 114 34.88 -5.12 20.80
C LEU A 114 33.44 -4.83 21.24
N LYS A 115 33.25 -4.34 22.47
CA LYS A 115 31.95 -3.90 22.97
C LYS A 115 31.43 -2.70 22.19
N ASP A 116 32.29 -1.75 21.84
CA ASP A 116 31.91 -0.58 21.05
C ASP A 116 31.48 -1.00 19.63
N LYS A 117 32.21 -1.91 18.97
CA LYS A 117 31.79 -2.46 17.67
C LYS A 117 30.47 -3.21 17.77
N ARG A 118 30.26 -3.98 18.85
CA ARG A 118 28.99 -4.67 19.08
C ARG A 118 27.84 -3.69 19.28
N ASN A 119 28.06 -2.63 20.07
CA ASN A 119 27.05 -1.59 20.30
C ASN A 119 26.67 -0.89 18.98
N GLN A 120 27.63 -0.60 18.10
CA GLN A 120 27.33 -0.09 16.76
C GLN A 120 26.48 -1.04 15.92
N ALA A 121 26.73 -2.36 16.02
CA ALA A 121 25.91 -3.35 15.33
C ALA A 121 24.49 -3.43 15.91
N LEU A 122 24.35 -3.33 17.24
CA LEU A 122 23.07 -3.26 17.95
C LEU A 122 22.28 -2.00 17.59
N ASP A 123 22.94 -0.83 17.54
CA ASP A 123 22.30 0.44 17.13
C ASP A 123 21.75 0.35 15.70
N LYS A 124 22.51 -0.25 14.77
CA LYS A 124 22.04 -0.50 13.40
C LYS A 124 20.87 -1.47 13.36
N LEU A 125 20.93 -2.56 14.11
CA LEU A 125 19.85 -3.54 14.17
C LEU A 125 18.56 -2.91 14.71
N SER A 126 18.64 -2.12 15.77
CA SER A 126 17.51 -1.41 16.37
C SER A 126 16.87 -0.37 15.45
N SER A 127 17.60 0.15 14.46
CA SER A 127 17.03 1.04 13.44
C SER A 127 16.20 0.31 12.40
N ILE A 128 16.46 -1.00 12.19
CA ILE A 128 15.78 -1.83 11.21
C ILE A 128 14.54 -2.50 11.80
N VAL A 129 14.66 -3.03 13.02
CA VAL A 129 13.60 -3.78 13.69
C VAL A 129 13.67 -3.54 15.20
N ASN A 130 12.52 -3.62 15.87
CA ASN A 130 12.47 -3.53 17.32
C ASN A 130 13.29 -4.67 17.95
N SER A 131 14.35 -4.29 18.68
CA SER A 131 15.25 -5.25 19.30
C SER A 131 15.39 -4.99 20.80
N GLU A 132 15.28 -6.06 21.59
CA GLU A 132 15.57 -6.06 23.01
C GLU A 132 16.93 -6.73 23.25
N VAL A 133 17.76 -6.09 24.10
CA VAL A 133 19.11 -6.55 24.41
C VAL A 133 19.22 -6.87 25.88
N VAL A 134 19.56 -8.12 26.19
CA VAL A 134 19.80 -8.59 27.56
C VAL A 134 21.30 -8.79 27.77
N ASN A 135 21.86 -8.11 28.75
CA ASN A 135 23.28 -8.21 29.12
C ASN A 135 23.52 -9.37 30.07
N ASN A 136 24.51 -10.20 29.79
CA ASN A 136 24.94 -11.31 30.64
C ASN A 136 26.14 -10.92 31.52
N GLU A 137 26.33 -11.66 32.61
CA GLU A 137 27.44 -11.42 33.56
C GLU A 137 28.83 -11.65 32.95
N ASP A 138 28.92 -12.48 31.90
CA ASP A 138 30.18 -12.78 31.18
C ASP A 138 30.54 -11.75 30.11
N GLY A 139 29.83 -10.60 30.06
CA GLY A 139 30.05 -9.52 29.13
C GLY A 139 29.40 -9.73 27.75
N THR A 140 28.77 -10.88 27.52
CA THR A 140 27.99 -11.14 26.30
C THR A 140 26.59 -10.55 26.35
N VAL A 141 25.88 -10.54 25.20
CA VAL A 141 24.49 -10.12 25.14
C VAL A 141 23.64 -11.16 24.40
N GLU A 142 22.39 -11.28 24.80
CA GLU A 142 21.34 -11.92 24.04
C GLU A 142 20.47 -10.87 23.36
N VAL A 143 20.00 -11.17 22.15
CA VAL A 143 19.19 -10.25 21.35
C VAL A 143 17.89 -10.92 20.95
N TYR A 144 16.79 -10.21 21.18
CA TYR A 144 15.44 -10.63 20.81
C TYR A 144 14.88 -9.63 19.82
N LEU A 145 14.14 -10.12 18.78
CA LEU A 145 13.39 -9.31 17.85
C LEU A 145 11.91 -9.61 18.04
N GLU A 146 11.11 -8.58 18.30
CA GLU A 146 9.67 -8.71 18.53
C GLU A 146 9.30 -9.83 19.52
N GLY A 147 10.16 -10.04 20.55
CA GLY A 147 9.98 -11.11 21.54
C GLY A 147 10.54 -12.48 21.17
N HIS A 148 11.01 -12.68 19.94
CA HIS A 148 11.65 -13.93 19.51
C HIS A 148 13.18 -13.81 19.56
N THR A 149 13.84 -14.88 19.95
CA THR A 149 15.30 -14.91 20.08
C THR A 149 15.99 -14.82 18.74
N LEU A 150 16.92 -13.87 18.56
CA LEU A 150 17.80 -13.75 17.41
C LEU A 150 19.23 -14.25 17.69
N VAL A 151 19.84 -13.78 18.79
CA VAL A 151 21.21 -14.13 19.16
C VAL A 151 21.22 -14.66 20.58
N THR A 152 21.82 -15.83 20.78
CA THR A 152 22.11 -16.44 22.09
C THR A 152 23.61 -16.67 22.26
N LEU A 153 24.02 -17.16 23.43
CA LEU A 153 25.39 -17.59 23.69
C LEU A 153 25.88 -18.71 22.77
N GLY A 154 24.97 -19.58 22.31
CA GLY A 154 25.31 -20.79 21.56
C GLY A 154 25.09 -20.72 20.06
N ARG A 155 24.20 -19.84 19.59
CA ARG A 155 23.83 -19.75 18.17
C ARG A 155 23.09 -18.46 17.83
N THR A 156 22.99 -18.20 16.54
CA THR A 156 22.07 -17.22 15.94
C THR A 156 20.87 -17.94 15.33
N TYR A 157 19.74 -17.26 15.30
CA TYR A 157 18.59 -17.62 14.48
C TYR A 157 18.54 -16.70 13.26
N THR A 158 17.93 -17.17 12.18
CA THR A 158 17.91 -16.48 10.90
C THR A 158 16.50 -16.14 10.47
N LEU A 159 16.38 -14.99 9.84
CA LEU A 159 15.17 -14.58 9.11
C LEU A 159 15.34 -14.96 7.63
N THR A 160 14.24 -15.31 6.99
CA THR A 160 14.15 -15.44 5.54
C THR A 160 12.98 -14.63 5.02
N THR A 161 12.84 -14.56 3.70
CA THR A 161 11.66 -13.95 3.08
C THR A 161 10.81 -15.02 2.41
N GLN A 162 9.51 -14.97 2.64
CA GLN A 162 8.52 -15.84 2.01
C GLN A 162 7.51 -14.98 1.25
N LYS A 163 6.94 -15.50 0.16
CA LYS A 163 5.84 -14.82 -0.53
C LYS A 163 4.61 -14.76 0.38
N VAL A 164 4.00 -13.59 0.44
CA VAL A 164 2.78 -13.38 1.25
C VAL A 164 1.69 -14.39 0.88
N CYS A 165 1.47 -14.62 -0.41
CA CYS A 165 0.47 -15.57 -0.92
C CYS A 165 0.78 -17.06 -0.64
N GLU A 166 1.99 -17.41 -0.26
CA GLU A 166 2.42 -18.77 0.05
C GLU A 166 2.46 -19.05 1.56
N ASN A 167 2.29 -18.04 2.41
CA ASN A 167 2.32 -18.23 3.86
C ASN A 167 0.98 -18.77 4.36
N GLU A 168 0.96 -20.04 4.81
CA GLU A 168 -0.25 -20.72 5.28
C GLU A 168 -0.93 -20.00 6.44
N LYS A 169 -0.18 -19.40 7.35
CA LYS A 169 -0.73 -18.66 8.50
C LYS A 169 -1.44 -17.39 8.05
N TYR A 170 -0.94 -16.75 7.00
CA TYR A 170 -1.56 -15.59 6.40
C TYR A 170 -2.83 -16.00 5.63
N GLN A 171 -2.77 -17.04 4.80
CA GLN A 171 -3.90 -17.53 4.01
C GLN A 171 -5.06 -18.03 4.86
N GLN A 172 -4.78 -18.79 5.94
CA GLN A 172 -5.82 -19.33 6.82
C GLN A 172 -6.63 -18.24 7.52
N ASN A 173 -6.01 -17.12 7.82
CA ASN A 173 -6.66 -16.04 8.56
C ASN A 173 -7.45 -15.09 7.64
N TYR A 174 -7.12 -14.99 6.33
CA TYR A 174 -7.54 -13.85 5.51
C TYR A 174 -8.30 -14.20 4.24
N GLY A 175 -8.44 -15.47 3.87
CA GLY A 175 -9.14 -15.87 2.64
C GLY A 175 -8.60 -15.14 1.40
N PHE A 176 -7.28 -14.89 1.36
CA PHE A 176 -6.64 -14.09 0.35
C PHE A 176 -6.80 -14.73 -1.04
N THR A 177 -7.70 -14.19 -1.83
CA THR A 177 -7.93 -14.56 -3.24
C THR A 177 -7.24 -13.63 -4.21
N GLY A 178 -6.51 -12.62 -3.70
CA GLY A 178 -5.82 -11.62 -4.51
C GLY A 178 -4.78 -12.25 -5.44
N SER A 179 -4.65 -11.68 -6.62
CA SER A 179 -3.66 -12.05 -7.63
C SER A 179 -2.30 -12.33 -7.00
N SER A 180 -1.66 -13.43 -7.41
CA SER A 180 -0.33 -13.85 -6.96
C SER A 180 0.66 -12.69 -7.09
N THR A 181 0.85 -11.95 -6.03
CA THR A 181 1.88 -10.94 -5.95
C THR A 181 3.16 -11.59 -5.47
N ASP A 182 4.27 -11.26 -6.11
CA ASP A 182 5.60 -11.69 -5.65
C ASP A 182 6.07 -10.91 -4.41
N PHE A 183 5.12 -10.35 -3.63
CA PHE A 183 5.44 -9.60 -2.43
C PHE A 183 5.94 -10.53 -1.32
N LEU A 184 7.06 -10.13 -0.74
CA LEU A 184 7.78 -10.89 0.27
C LEU A 184 7.46 -10.33 1.66
N MET A 185 7.42 -11.22 2.64
CA MET A 185 7.34 -10.87 4.06
C MET A 185 8.49 -11.54 4.82
N PRO A 186 9.05 -10.88 5.86
CA PRO A 186 10.06 -11.48 6.72
C PRO A 186 9.41 -12.54 7.61
N VAL A 187 10.01 -13.71 7.63
CA VAL A 187 9.59 -14.85 8.47
C VAL A 187 10.80 -15.48 9.15
N TRP A 188 10.58 -16.14 10.28
CA TRP A 188 11.60 -16.98 10.92
C TRP A 188 11.83 -18.24 10.09
N GLU A 189 13.11 -18.53 9.77
CA GLU A 189 13.47 -19.67 8.91
C GLU A 189 13.07 -21.03 9.53
N GLN A 190 13.00 -21.12 10.86
CA GLN A 190 12.80 -22.40 11.55
C GLN A 190 11.35 -22.90 11.49
N ASP A 191 10.37 -22.01 11.51
CA ASP A 191 8.95 -22.35 11.66
C ASP A 191 8.03 -21.59 10.70
N GLY A 192 8.59 -20.66 9.91
CA GLY A 192 7.83 -19.84 8.96
C GLY A 192 6.93 -18.81 9.62
N ASP A 193 7.12 -18.54 10.92
CA ASP A 193 6.35 -17.52 11.61
C ASP A 193 6.68 -16.11 11.11
N PRO A 194 5.67 -15.27 10.83
CA PRO A 194 5.90 -13.88 10.48
C PRO A 194 6.68 -13.14 11.58
N LEU A 195 7.63 -12.28 11.17
CA LEU A 195 8.38 -11.44 12.11
C LEU A 195 7.46 -10.44 12.80
N PHE A 196 6.53 -9.85 12.05
CA PHE A 196 5.57 -8.87 12.55
C PHE A 196 4.18 -9.46 12.71
N ASN A 197 3.40 -8.91 13.63
CA ASN A 197 2.01 -9.33 13.83
C ASN A 197 1.12 -8.74 12.73
N ILE A 198 0.84 -9.54 11.70
CA ILE A 198 0.02 -9.16 10.54
C ILE A 198 -1.47 -9.00 10.88
N ASN A 199 -1.92 -9.41 12.06
CA ASN A 199 -3.32 -9.34 12.52
C ASN A 199 -3.62 -8.06 13.29
N ARG A 200 -2.65 -7.16 13.39
CA ARG A 200 -2.78 -5.94 14.16
C ARG A 200 -2.19 -4.78 13.40
N VAL A 201 -2.92 -3.66 13.37
CA VAL A 201 -2.36 -2.40 12.90
C VAL A 201 -1.30 -1.94 13.90
N PRO A 202 -0.04 -1.72 13.49
CA PRO A 202 1.00 -1.21 14.37
C PRO A 202 0.63 0.17 14.90
N THR A 203 0.78 0.38 16.21
CA THR A 203 0.56 1.68 16.86
C THR A 203 1.80 2.08 17.62
N ALA A 204 2.07 3.39 17.71
CA ALA A 204 3.20 3.92 18.47
C ALA A 204 3.17 3.51 19.96
N ASP A 205 1.99 3.32 20.51
CA ASP A 205 1.80 2.97 21.93
C ASP A 205 2.15 1.51 22.25
N SER A 206 2.14 0.63 21.24
CA SER A 206 2.39 -0.80 21.46
C SER A 206 3.86 -1.15 21.65
N ASN A 207 4.77 -0.26 21.26
CA ASN A 207 6.24 -0.47 21.24
C ASN A 207 6.65 -1.82 20.62
N SER A 208 5.90 -2.26 19.61
CA SER A 208 6.16 -3.48 18.85
C SER A 208 5.80 -3.25 17.39
N ASP A 209 6.31 -4.10 16.49
CA ASP A 209 6.15 -3.97 15.06
C ASP A 209 6.65 -2.60 14.54
N ILE A 210 7.79 -2.13 15.04
CA ILE A 210 8.43 -0.87 14.69
C ILE A 210 9.78 -1.10 14.02
N GLY A 211 10.34 -0.05 13.42
CA GLY A 211 11.60 -0.09 12.67
C GLY A 211 11.41 0.21 11.18
N SER A 212 12.54 0.36 10.46
CA SER A 212 12.48 0.68 9.03
C SER A 212 11.90 -0.46 8.21
N LEU A 213 12.15 -1.72 8.59
CA LEU A 213 11.64 -2.90 7.88
C LEU A 213 10.10 -2.95 7.89
N ASN A 214 9.48 -2.72 9.05
CA ASN A 214 8.03 -2.63 9.11
C ASN A 214 7.50 -1.37 8.40
N GLY A 215 8.22 -0.25 8.50
CA GLY A 215 7.88 0.98 7.76
C GLY A 215 7.82 0.78 6.25
N LEU A 216 8.72 -0.03 5.66
CA LEU A 216 8.67 -0.41 4.24
C LEU A 216 7.45 -1.29 3.93
N MET A 217 7.11 -2.23 4.81
CA MET A 217 5.92 -3.08 4.64
C MET A 217 4.63 -2.27 4.74
N MET A 218 4.54 -1.33 5.68
CA MET A 218 3.41 -0.40 5.81
C MET A 218 3.28 0.53 4.59
N SER A 219 4.40 0.91 3.97
CA SER A 219 4.40 1.69 2.74
C SER A 219 3.91 0.89 1.55
N ARG A 220 4.45 -0.33 1.36
CA ARG A 220 4.18 -1.20 0.21
C ARG A 220 2.81 -1.86 0.26
N GLY A 221 2.38 -2.32 1.45
CA GLY A 221 1.24 -3.23 1.63
C GLY A 221 1.59 -4.70 1.36
N TYR A 222 0.58 -5.56 1.46
CA TYR A 222 0.74 -7.00 1.26
C TYR A 222 0.26 -7.50 -0.11
N PHE A 223 -0.52 -6.71 -0.82
CA PHE A 223 -1.09 -7.03 -2.13
C PHE A 223 -1.39 -5.76 -2.93
N ILE A 224 -1.64 -5.92 -4.24
CA ILE A 224 -2.12 -4.86 -5.12
C ILE A 224 -3.64 -4.85 -5.01
N SER A 225 -4.20 -3.76 -4.50
CA SER A 225 -5.63 -3.64 -4.30
C SER A 225 -6.36 -3.03 -5.49
N ASN A 226 -7.68 -3.15 -5.45
CA ASN A 226 -8.60 -2.56 -6.42
C ASN A 226 -9.91 -2.15 -5.74
N TYR A 227 -10.90 -1.67 -6.49
CA TYR A 227 -12.17 -1.18 -5.95
C TYR A 227 -12.96 -2.24 -5.16
N THR A 228 -12.76 -3.53 -5.41
CA THR A 228 -13.48 -4.60 -4.69
C THR A 228 -13.01 -4.77 -3.25
N ASP A 229 -11.83 -4.25 -2.92
CA ASP A 229 -11.29 -4.26 -1.56
C ASP A 229 -11.90 -3.15 -0.67
N VAL A 230 -12.70 -2.24 -1.28
CA VAL A 230 -13.37 -1.14 -0.57
C VAL A 230 -14.84 -1.48 -0.34
N PRO A 231 -15.26 -1.78 0.89
CA PRO A 231 -16.63 -2.17 1.17
C PRO A 231 -17.60 -1.01 0.95
N THR A 232 -18.68 -1.32 0.24
CA THR A 232 -19.76 -0.36 -0.01
C THR A 232 -20.88 -0.56 0.98
N LYS A 233 -21.25 0.52 1.71
CA LYS A 233 -22.30 0.47 2.72
C LYS A 233 -23.65 0.14 2.09
N PRO A 234 -24.36 -0.92 2.55
CA PRO A 234 -25.66 -1.28 2.04
C PRO A 234 -26.70 -0.18 2.26
N THR A 235 -27.56 0.03 1.27
CA THR A 235 -28.68 0.98 1.36
C THR A 235 -29.90 0.27 1.90
N LYS A 236 -30.48 0.82 2.98
CA LYS A 236 -31.70 0.25 3.59
C LYS A 236 -32.89 0.38 2.64
N PRO A 237 -33.60 -0.72 2.32
CA PRO A 237 -34.81 -0.69 1.52
C PRO A 237 -35.91 0.20 2.16
N LEU A 238 -36.66 0.90 1.35
CA LEU A 238 -37.80 1.69 1.81
C LEU A 238 -39.10 0.96 1.43
N GLU A 239 -40.02 0.80 2.37
CA GLU A 239 -41.30 0.08 2.17
C GLU A 239 -42.12 0.61 0.98
N LYS A 240 -42.07 1.91 0.75
CA LYS A 240 -42.73 2.57 -0.38
C LYS A 240 -42.27 2.15 -1.79
N ASP A 241 -41.09 1.54 -1.88
CA ASP A 241 -40.47 1.14 -3.15
C ASP A 241 -40.93 -0.26 -3.58
N PHE A 242 -41.71 -0.96 -2.75
CA PHE A 242 -42.18 -2.33 -2.99
C PHE A 242 -43.70 -2.38 -3.20
N ALA A 243 -44.11 -3.25 -4.14
CA ALA A 243 -45.51 -3.45 -4.46
C ALA A 243 -46.33 -4.14 -3.33
N ASN A 244 -45.66 -4.94 -2.49
CA ASN A 244 -46.25 -5.67 -1.40
C ASN A 244 -45.30 -5.87 -0.22
N ASN A 245 -45.83 -6.19 0.95
CA ASN A 245 -45.05 -6.35 2.17
C ASN A 245 -44.14 -7.60 2.14
N ALA A 246 -44.48 -8.66 1.42
CA ALA A 246 -43.63 -9.86 1.34
C ALA A 246 -42.31 -9.56 0.64
N ASP A 247 -42.34 -8.83 -0.47
CA ASP A 247 -41.13 -8.41 -1.20
C ASP A 247 -40.27 -7.47 -0.35
N TYR A 248 -40.90 -6.52 0.38
CA TYR A 248 -40.20 -5.66 1.32
C TYR A 248 -39.52 -6.45 2.44
N GLN A 249 -40.18 -7.45 3.03
CA GLN A 249 -39.59 -8.30 4.08
C GLN A 249 -38.42 -9.14 3.53
N THR A 250 -38.52 -9.63 2.30
CA THR A 250 -37.42 -10.32 1.62
C THR A 250 -36.22 -9.39 1.41
N ALA A 251 -36.45 -8.20 0.92
CA ALA A 251 -35.41 -7.18 0.74
C ALA A 251 -34.78 -6.75 2.07
N MET A 252 -35.57 -6.65 3.14
CA MET A 252 -35.06 -6.37 4.49
C MET A 252 -34.18 -7.49 5.03
N ALA A 253 -34.57 -8.76 4.81
CA ALA A 253 -33.75 -9.90 5.23
C ALA A 253 -32.40 -9.94 4.47
N GLN A 254 -32.42 -9.61 3.18
CA GLN A 254 -31.18 -9.47 2.40
C GLN A 254 -30.32 -8.31 2.92
N TYR A 255 -30.91 -7.14 3.17
CA TYR A 255 -30.20 -6.00 3.74
C TYR A 255 -29.56 -6.33 5.09
N GLU A 256 -30.22 -7.09 5.97
CA GLU A 256 -29.64 -7.53 7.24
C GLU A 256 -28.44 -8.45 7.05
N GLN A 257 -28.44 -9.28 6.00
CA GLN A 257 -27.29 -10.10 5.64
C GLN A 257 -26.17 -9.22 5.08
N ASP A 258 -26.48 -8.34 4.11
CA ASP A 258 -25.52 -7.42 3.49
C ASP A 258 -24.82 -6.54 4.54
N VAL A 259 -25.54 -6.10 5.59
CA VAL A 259 -24.94 -5.35 6.71
C VAL A 259 -23.95 -6.20 7.50
N LYS A 260 -24.21 -7.48 7.73
CA LYS A 260 -23.24 -8.37 8.41
C LYS A 260 -21.99 -8.57 7.57
N ASP A 261 -22.17 -8.77 6.28
CA ASP A 261 -21.05 -8.93 5.34
C ASP A 261 -20.25 -7.63 5.24
N TYR A 262 -20.92 -6.48 5.13
CA TYR A 262 -20.27 -5.17 5.17
C TYR A 262 -19.43 -4.94 6.44
N VAL A 263 -19.91 -5.33 7.62
CA VAL A 263 -19.14 -5.17 8.87
C VAL A 263 -17.86 -6.02 8.83
N LYS A 264 -17.94 -7.22 8.31
CA LYS A 264 -16.79 -8.11 8.14
C LYS A 264 -15.79 -7.55 7.11
N ASP A 265 -16.29 -7.05 5.99
CA ASP A 265 -15.46 -6.46 4.94
C ASP A 265 -14.83 -5.13 5.40
N LEU A 266 -15.55 -4.37 6.24
CA LEU A 266 -15.02 -3.16 6.86
C LEU A 266 -13.88 -3.47 7.85
N GLU A 267 -13.99 -4.54 8.63
CA GLU A 267 -12.90 -5.01 9.51
C GLU A 267 -11.68 -5.43 8.68
N TYR A 268 -11.89 -6.14 7.58
CA TYR A 268 -10.83 -6.48 6.63
C TYR A 268 -10.17 -5.23 6.06
N PHE A 269 -10.94 -4.28 5.54
CA PHE A 269 -10.44 -3.02 5.00
C PHE A 269 -9.60 -2.26 6.02
N ASN A 270 -10.11 -2.08 7.24
CA ASN A 270 -9.43 -1.35 8.32
C ASN A 270 -8.12 -2.03 8.78
N THR A 271 -8.00 -3.33 8.57
CA THR A 271 -6.81 -4.09 9.00
C THR A 271 -5.78 -4.24 7.88
N TYR A 272 -6.20 -4.45 6.63
CA TYR A 272 -5.31 -4.88 5.53
C TYR A 272 -5.22 -3.90 4.36
N VAL A 273 -6.08 -2.90 4.28
CA VAL A 273 -6.09 -1.92 3.19
C VAL A 273 -5.74 -0.53 3.72
N GLU A 274 -6.55 0.00 4.61
CA GLU A 274 -6.49 1.37 5.09
C GLU A 274 -5.15 1.77 5.70
N PRO A 275 -4.48 0.95 6.53
CA PRO A 275 -3.21 1.32 7.15
C PRO A 275 -2.02 1.38 6.18
N TYR A 276 -2.12 0.72 5.02
CA TYR A 276 -1.04 0.57 4.06
C TYR A 276 -1.12 1.64 2.98
N THR A 277 -0.07 2.49 2.89
CA THR A 277 -0.11 3.73 2.11
C THR A 277 -0.46 3.48 0.64
N ILE A 278 0.27 2.60 -0.05
CA ILE A 278 0.04 2.35 -1.48
C ILE A 278 -1.22 1.54 -1.70
N THR A 279 -1.45 0.49 -0.92
CA THR A 279 -2.64 -0.38 -1.04
C THR A 279 -3.94 0.41 -0.88
N ASN A 280 -4.02 1.29 0.13
CA ASN A 280 -5.19 2.14 0.33
C ASN A 280 -5.41 3.10 -0.84
N LEU A 281 -4.33 3.72 -1.32
CA LEU A 281 -4.43 4.64 -2.46
C LEU A 281 -4.84 3.92 -3.75
N GLU A 282 -4.29 2.72 -4.03
CA GLU A 282 -4.68 1.91 -5.20
C GLU A 282 -6.17 1.59 -5.17
N ALA A 283 -6.69 1.17 -4.00
CA ALA A 283 -8.11 0.88 -3.81
C ALA A 283 -8.98 2.12 -4.07
N GLN A 284 -8.66 3.25 -3.44
CA GLN A 284 -9.40 4.51 -3.62
C GLN A 284 -9.36 5.01 -5.06
N PHE A 285 -8.19 4.93 -5.70
CA PHE A 285 -8.01 5.38 -7.08
C PHE A 285 -8.79 4.49 -8.05
N ASP A 286 -8.78 3.18 -7.82
CA ASP A 286 -9.56 2.24 -8.64
C ASP A 286 -11.08 2.43 -8.45
N VAL A 287 -11.57 2.74 -7.23
CA VAL A 287 -12.98 3.12 -6.98
C VAL A 287 -13.39 4.34 -7.81
N LEU A 288 -12.55 5.38 -7.87
CA LEU A 288 -12.82 6.57 -8.67
C LEU A 288 -12.98 6.24 -10.16
N ILE A 289 -12.04 5.47 -10.70
CA ILE A 289 -12.02 5.12 -12.12
C ILE A 289 -13.13 4.13 -12.46
N HIS A 290 -13.35 3.10 -11.64
CA HIS A 290 -14.44 2.15 -11.79
C HIS A 290 -15.80 2.85 -11.84
N ALA A 291 -16.08 3.74 -10.89
CA ALA A 291 -17.34 4.48 -10.84
C ALA A 291 -17.54 5.35 -12.09
N MET A 292 -16.50 6.03 -12.54
CA MET A 292 -16.57 6.88 -13.74
C MET A 292 -16.82 6.05 -15.00
N VAL A 293 -16.07 4.97 -15.18
CA VAL A 293 -16.14 4.08 -16.35
C VAL A 293 -17.49 3.38 -16.42
N THR A 294 -17.94 2.80 -15.32
CA THR A 294 -19.24 2.10 -15.26
C THR A 294 -20.41 3.04 -15.45
N GLN A 295 -20.39 4.23 -14.83
CA GLN A 295 -21.45 5.22 -15.01
C GLN A 295 -21.56 5.71 -16.45
N ILE A 296 -20.43 5.98 -17.14
CA ILE A 296 -20.43 6.37 -18.54
C ILE A 296 -20.98 5.20 -19.40
N ASN A 297 -20.49 3.98 -19.20
CA ASN A 297 -20.95 2.82 -19.93
C ASN A 297 -22.44 2.52 -19.70
N ASP A 298 -22.94 2.63 -18.45
CA ASP A 298 -24.33 2.40 -18.12
C ASP A 298 -25.28 3.47 -18.68
N THR A 299 -24.77 4.69 -18.88
CA THR A 299 -25.54 5.76 -19.56
C THR A 299 -25.62 5.49 -21.06
N LEU A 300 -24.54 5.02 -21.69
CA LEU A 300 -24.51 4.68 -23.12
C LEU A 300 -25.24 3.37 -23.42
N CYS A 301 -25.18 2.39 -22.51
CA CYS A 301 -25.67 1.02 -22.67
C CYS A 301 -26.42 0.59 -21.39
N PRO A 302 -27.61 1.15 -21.12
CA PRO A 302 -28.39 0.80 -19.93
C PRO A 302 -28.88 -0.64 -19.98
N ASN A 303 -29.00 -1.24 -18.80
CA ASN A 303 -29.49 -2.61 -18.65
C ASN A 303 -30.90 -2.62 -18.05
N LYS A 304 -31.70 -3.62 -18.44
CA LYS A 304 -32.95 -3.99 -17.80
C LYS A 304 -32.88 -5.42 -17.25
N THR A 305 -33.66 -5.68 -16.22
CA THR A 305 -33.78 -7.02 -15.62
C THR A 305 -34.92 -7.79 -16.29
N VAL A 306 -34.66 -9.01 -16.71
CA VAL A 306 -35.70 -9.93 -17.24
C VAL A 306 -35.78 -11.14 -16.33
N THR A 307 -37.01 -11.67 -16.10
CA THR A 307 -37.29 -12.85 -15.29
C THR A 307 -37.39 -14.07 -16.20
N LEU A 308 -36.65 -15.12 -15.90
CA LEU A 308 -36.63 -16.36 -16.64
C LEU A 308 -37.75 -17.33 -16.20
N ALA A 309 -37.97 -18.38 -16.97
CA ALA A 309 -38.99 -19.39 -16.70
C ALA A 309 -38.77 -20.16 -15.38
N ASP A 310 -37.53 -20.20 -14.90
CA ASP A 310 -37.16 -20.81 -13.60
C ASP A 310 -37.32 -19.84 -12.41
N GLY A 311 -37.75 -18.62 -12.66
CA GLY A 311 -37.92 -17.56 -11.65
C GLY A 311 -36.64 -16.77 -11.35
N SER A 312 -35.50 -17.14 -11.91
CA SER A 312 -34.26 -16.35 -11.79
C SER A 312 -34.33 -15.06 -12.63
N THR A 313 -33.49 -14.10 -12.30
CA THR A 313 -33.39 -12.82 -13.01
C THR A 313 -32.03 -12.65 -13.68
N VAL A 314 -32.01 -12.03 -14.85
CA VAL A 314 -30.81 -11.76 -15.62
C VAL A 314 -30.84 -10.32 -16.13
N LYS A 315 -29.70 -9.62 -16.07
CA LYS A 315 -29.55 -8.29 -16.67
C LYS A 315 -29.26 -8.44 -18.17
N VAL A 316 -30.02 -7.73 -18.98
CA VAL A 316 -29.86 -7.68 -20.42
C VAL A 316 -29.78 -6.23 -20.87
N LEU A 317 -29.19 -5.97 -22.05
CA LEU A 317 -29.22 -4.64 -22.66
C LEU A 317 -30.66 -4.18 -22.83
N ASP A 318 -30.96 -2.98 -22.39
CA ASP A 318 -32.23 -2.34 -22.71
C ASP A 318 -32.15 -1.64 -24.07
N GLU A 319 -32.47 -2.36 -25.13
CA GLU A 319 -32.36 -1.87 -26.52
C GLU A 319 -33.28 -0.67 -26.80
N ASP A 320 -34.34 -0.49 -26.00
CA ASP A 320 -35.29 0.62 -26.16
C ASP A 320 -34.70 1.98 -25.72
N THR A 321 -33.85 1.95 -24.69
CA THR A 321 -33.22 3.15 -24.11
C THR A 321 -31.73 3.26 -24.39
N ALA A 322 -31.08 2.19 -24.87
CA ALA A 322 -29.67 2.19 -25.24
C ALA A 322 -29.37 3.15 -26.38
N GLY A 323 -28.17 3.75 -26.31
CA GLY A 323 -27.67 4.60 -27.36
C GLY A 323 -27.29 3.81 -28.62
N ILE A 324 -27.43 4.47 -29.78
CA ILE A 324 -26.96 4.02 -31.08
C ILE A 324 -25.99 5.04 -31.68
N GLY A 325 -25.15 4.60 -32.59
CA GLY A 325 -24.25 5.45 -33.35
C GLY A 325 -24.97 6.31 -34.39
N MET A 326 -24.23 7.23 -34.99
CA MET A 326 -24.72 8.18 -35.99
C MET A 326 -24.54 7.66 -37.40
N GLY A 327 -25.58 7.80 -38.25
CA GLY A 327 -25.55 7.46 -39.67
C GLY A 327 -25.97 6.03 -39.98
N SER A 328 -26.33 5.79 -41.25
CA SER A 328 -26.80 4.51 -41.73
C SER A 328 -25.74 3.40 -41.58
N GLY A 329 -26.12 2.30 -40.96
CA GLY A 329 -25.24 1.16 -40.68
C GLY A 329 -24.55 1.21 -39.31
N ASN A 330 -24.76 2.27 -38.51
CA ASN A 330 -24.23 2.44 -37.14
C ASN A 330 -25.32 2.30 -36.05
N GLU A 331 -26.47 1.78 -36.39
CA GLU A 331 -27.71 1.74 -35.58
C GLU A 331 -27.73 0.56 -34.59
N TYR A 332 -26.56 0.07 -34.16
CA TYR A 332 -26.47 -1.08 -33.26
C TYR A 332 -26.35 -0.61 -31.81
N PRO A 333 -27.34 -0.91 -30.93
CA PRO A 333 -27.23 -0.61 -29.52
C PRO A 333 -26.25 -1.53 -28.80
N GLY A 334 -25.68 -1.04 -27.68
CA GLY A 334 -24.79 -1.83 -26.82
C GLY A 334 -23.30 -1.62 -27.05
N THR A 335 -22.92 -0.49 -27.68
CA THR A 335 -21.50 -0.11 -27.86
C THR A 335 -21.04 0.71 -26.64
N GLU A 336 -20.21 0.15 -25.77
CA GLU A 336 -19.61 0.84 -24.62
C GLU A 336 -18.39 1.69 -25.00
N LEU A 337 -18.09 2.73 -24.23
CA LEU A 337 -16.89 3.56 -24.43
C LEU A 337 -15.64 2.87 -23.86
N PHE A 338 -15.71 2.32 -22.66
CA PHE A 338 -14.62 1.64 -21.99
C PHE A 338 -14.87 0.14 -21.97
N THR A 339 -13.90 -0.64 -22.44
CA THR A 339 -14.00 -2.09 -22.52
C THR A 339 -13.02 -2.75 -21.57
N ARG A 340 -13.38 -3.94 -21.09
CA ARG A 340 -12.43 -4.86 -20.45
C ARG A 340 -11.53 -5.50 -21.49
N ASN A 341 -10.34 -5.91 -21.09
CA ASN A 341 -9.37 -6.50 -22.04
C ASN A 341 -9.80 -7.86 -22.58
N SER A 342 -10.41 -8.70 -21.75
CA SER A 342 -10.67 -10.11 -22.07
C SER A 342 -12.15 -10.51 -22.06
N VAL A 343 -13.02 -9.70 -21.48
CA VAL A 343 -14.45 -10.02 -21.32
C VAL A 343 -15.28 -8.93 -21.99
N GLU A 344 -16.12 -9.31 -22.97
CA GLU A 344 -17.07 -8.39 -23.58
C GLU A 344 -18.17 -8.01 -22.60
N ARG A 345 -18.75 -6.81 -22.73
CA ARG A 345 -19.86 -6.36 -21.87
C ARG A 345 -21.08 -7.24 -21.99
N TYR A 346 -21.39 -7.71 -23.21
CA TYR A 346 -22.56 -8.51 -23.49
C TYR A 346 -22.21 -9.81 -24.22
N THR A 347 -23.00 -10.85 -23.91
CA THR A 347 -23.01 -12.11 -24.65
C THR A 347 -24.41 -12.37 -25.19
N GLU A 348 -24.55 -12.66 -26.47
CA GLU A 348 -25.84 -13.06 -27.05
C GLU A 348 -26.26 -14.44 -26.52
N ARG A 349 -27.43 -14.51 -25.90
CA ARG A 349 -28.01 -15.74 -25.38
C ARG A 349 -29.50 -15.80 -25.69
N THR A 350 -29.98 -16.97 -26.09
CA THR A 350 -31.42 -17.24 -26.24
C THR A 350 -31.98 -17.71 -24.91
N LEU A 351 -32.92 -16.94 -24.33
CA LEU A 351 -33.48 -17.15 -23.01
C LEU A 351 -34.99 -17.42 -23.13
N THR A 352 -35.50 -18.28 -22.24
CA THR A 352 -36.95 -18.51 -22.06
C THR A 352 -37.43 -17.69 -20.87
N LEU A 353 -38.36 -16.77 -21.14
CA LEU A 353 -38.91 -15.86 -20.15
C LEU A 353 -40.00 -16.52 -19.30
N ALA A 354 -40.41 -15.89 -18.20
CA ALA A 354 -41.43 -16.36 -17.27
C ALA A 354 -42.81 -16.57 -17.93
N ASP A 355 -43.10 -15.89 -19.05
CA ASP A 355 -44.31 -16.06 -19.83
C ASP A 355 -44.23 -17.24 -20.84
N GLY A 356 -43.11 -17.97 -20.85
CA GLY A 356 -42.84 -19.09 -21.77
C GLY A 356 -42.35 -18.67 -23.16
N THR A 357 -42.20 -17.40 -23.47
CA THR A 357 -41.64 -16.93 -24.74
C THR A 357 -40.12 -17.13 -24.76
N THR A 358 -39.58 -17.41 -25.94
CA THR A 358 -38.14 -17.58 -26.14
C THR A 358 -37.62 -16.47 -27.05
N GLN A 359 -36.63 -15.71 -26.57
CA GLN A 359 -36.03 -14.58 -27.28
C GLN A 359 -34.52 -14.53 -27.07
N THR A 360 -33.81 -13.99 -28.07
CA THR A 360 -32.36 -13.75 -27.95
C THR A 360 -32.12 -12.36 -27.41
N PHE A 361 -31.30 -12.30 -26.36
CA PHE A 361 -30.91 -11.08 -25.66
C PHE A 361 -29.39 -10.92 -25.66
N LYS A 362 -28.93 -9.69 -25.56
CA LYS A 362 -27.57 -9.32 -25.16
C LYS A 362 -27.50 -9.34 -23.63
N VAL A 363 -27.05 -10.47 -23.08
CA VAL A 363 -26.93 -10.68 -21.63
C VAL A 363 -25.70 -9.97 -21.10
N TYR A 364 -25.85 -9.16 -20.07
CA TYR A 364 -24.75 -8.46 -19.42
C TYR A 364 -23.83 -9.44 -18.68
N ASN A 365 -22.55 -9.39 -18.97
CA ASN A 365 -21.52 -10.16 -18.27
C ASN A 365 -21.13 -9.37 -17.00
N GLU A 366 -21.78 -9.71 -15.90
CA GLU A 366 -21.58 -9.05 -14.60
C GLU A 366 -20.12 -9.21 -14.12
N GLU A 367 -19.69 -8.25 -13.31
CA GLU A 367 -18.40 -8.30 -12.64
C GLU A 367 -18.45 -9.35 -11.54
N ASN A 368 -17.39 -10.16 -11.43
CA ASN A 368 -17.21 -11.17 -10.39
C ASN A 368 -15.91 -10.87 -9.65
N PRO A 369 -15.93 -10.52 -8.36
CA PRO A 369 -14.72 -10.24 -7.57
C PRO A 369 -13.66 -11.36 -7.61
N ASP A 370 -14.10 -12.62 -7.79
CA ASP A 370 -13.19 -13.77 -7.89
C ASP A 370 -12.52 -13.93 -9.26
N ASP A 371 -12.95 -13.16 -10.27
CA ASP A 371 -12.38 -13.15 -11.62
C ASP A 371 -11.93 -11.74 -12.02
N PHE A 372 -10.65 -11.45 -11.79
CA PHE A 372 -10.04 -10.16 -12.14
C PHE A 372 -10.34 -9.70 -13.58
N TYR A 373 -10.40 -10.63 -14.53
CA TYR A 373 -10.66 -10.30 -15.94
C TYR A 373 -12.09 -9.86 -16.22
N SER A 374 -13.02 -10.17 -15.30
CA SER A 374 -14.41 -9.70 -15.37
C SER A 374 -14.59 -8.26 -14.88
N LEU A 375 -13.60 -7.70 -14.15
CA LEU A 375 -13.71 -6.41 -13.46
C LEU A 375 -13.31 -5.24 -14.37
N TYR A 376 -13.95 -4.09 -14.17
CA TYR A 376 -13.55 -2.80 -14.77
C TYR A 376 -12.48 -2.11 -13.91
N THR A 377 -11.38 -2.79 -13.60
CA THR A 377 -10.23 -2.23 -12.87
C THR A 377 -9.30 -1.47 -13.80
N ILE A 378 -8.51 -0.52 -13.30
CA ILE A 378 -7.52 0.23 -14.09
C ILE A 378 -6.60 -0.71 -14.87
N GLY A 379 -6.23 -1.86 -14.29
CA GLY A 379 -5.36 -2.84 -14.93
C GLY A 379 -6.00 -3.65 -16.07
N ASN A 380 -7.32 -3.61 -16.19
CA ASN A 380 -8.11 -4.39 -17.15
C ASN A 380 -8.95 -3.53 -18.11
N LEU A 381 -8.74 -2.22 -18.11
CA LEU A 381 -9.49 -1.25 -18.91
C LEU A 381 -8.77 -0.85 -20.19
N LYS A 382 -9.55 -0.58 -21.24
CA LYS A 382 -9.11 0.15 -22.44
C LYS A 382 -10.27 0.93 -23.03
N VAL A 383 -9.98 1.93 -23.87
CA VAL A 383 -10.99 2.59 -24.70
C VAL A 383 -11.35 1.69 -25.88
N ASN A 384 -12.63 1.63 -26.23
CA ASN A 384 -13.14 0.79 -27.29
C ASN A 384 -12.49 1.16 -28.64
N GLU A 385 -11.74 0.22 -29.20
CA GLU A 385 -11.00 0.40 -30.45
C GLU A 385 -11.89 0.76 -31.63
N LYS A 386 -13.15 0.26 -31.66
CA LYS A 386 -14.12 0.60 -32.70
C LYS A 386 -14.47 2.08 -32.71
N LEU A 387 -14.57 2.69 -31.51
CA LEU A 387 -14.85 4.12 -31.34
C LEU A 387 -13.64 4.99 -31.70
N LEU A 388 -12.42 4.52 -31.43
CA LEU A 388 -11.19 5.19 -31.83
C LEU A 388 -11.05 5.24 -33.36
N GLN A 389 -11.45 4.17 -34.05
CA GLN A 389 -11.41 4.07 -35.50
C GLN A 389 -12.55 4.86 -36.16
N ASN A 390 -13.73 4.88 -35.55
CA ASN A 390 -14.91 5.55 -36.07
C ASN A 390 -15.73 6.22 -34.98
N PRO A 391 -15.48 7.51 -34.68
CA PRO A 391 -16.20 8.27 -33.67
C PRO A 391 -17.72 8.39 -33.91
N SER A 392 -18.21 8.15 -35.13
CA SER A 392 -19.65 8.13 -35.43
C SER A 392 -20.38 7.03 -34.65
N LEU A 393 -19.67 5.96 -34.25
CA LEU A 393 -20.23 4.84 -33.49
C LEU A 393 -20.53 5.18 -32.05
N LEU A 394 -20.04 6.32 -31.53
CA LEU A 394 -20.35 6.73 -30.16
C LEU A 394 -21.87 6.80 -29.97
N PRO A 395 -22.47 6.02 -29.04
CA PRO A 395 -23.92 5.78 -29.02
C PRO A 395 -24.64 6.88 -28.24
N LEU A 396 -24.89 8.04 -28.89
CA LEU A 396 -25.55 9.20 -28.29
C LEU A 396 -27.01 9.37 -28.75
N SER A 397 -27.43 8.74 -29.86
CA SER A 397 -28.80 8.81 -30.37
C SER A 397 -29.62 7.62 -29.88
N ARG A 398 -30.94 7.77 -29.68
CA ARG A 398 -31.84 6.66 -29.35
C ARG A 398 -32.55 6.13 -30.57
N VAL A 399 -32.93 4.83 -30.56
CA VAL A 399 -33.67 4.17 -31.64
C VAL A 399 -35.03 4.85 -31.90
N SER A 400 -35.65 5.46 -30.87
CA SER A 400 -36.89 6.22 -30.95
C SER A 400 -36.80 7.49 -31.80
N GLY A 401 -35.62 7.85 -32.29
CA GLY A 401 -35.41 9.07 -33.09
C GLY A 401 -35.22 10.32 -32.22
N GLU A 402 -35.10 10.16 -30.89
CA GLU A 402 -34.70 11.24 -29.99
C GLU A 402 -33.29 11.74 -30.32
N GLU A 403 -33.12 13.04 -30.24
CA GLU A 403 -31.85 13.67 -30.60
C GLU A 403 -30.71 13.18 -29.73
N ALA A 404 -29.51 13.15 -30.24
CA ALA A 404 -28.25 12.79 -29.57
C ALA A 404 -27.98 13.63 -28.28
N GLN A 405 -28.71 14.73 -28.14
CA GLN A 405 -28.65 15.64 -27.00
C GLN A 405 -29.02 14.98 -25.68
N THR A 406 -30.04 14.10 -25.64
CA THR A 406 -30.57 13.52 -24.40
C THR A 406 -29.54 12.69 -23.65
N ILE A 407 -28.78 11.82 -24.36
CA ILE A 407 -27.74 10.98 -23.71
C ILE A 407 -26.53 11.83 -23.30
N ALA A 408 -26.17 12.85 -24.10
CA ALA A 408 -25.10 13.77 -23.74
C ALA A 408 -25.46 14.62 -22.50
N ASP A 409 -26.74 15.03 -22.36
CA ASP A 409 -27.26 15.73 -21.16
C ASP A 409 -27.19 14.82 -19.93
N GLU A 410 -27.58 13.55 -20.07
CA GLU A 410 -27.49 12.55 -18.99
C GLU A 410 -26.03 12.32 -18.54
N LEU A 411 -25.10 12.14 -19.48
CA LEU A 411 -23.68 11.98 -19.17
C LEU A 411 -23.15 13.16 -18.34
N LEU A 412 -23.49 14.39 -18.76
CA LEU A 412 -23.07 15.61 -18.07
C LEU A 412 -23.74 15.76 -16.70
N ALA A 413 -25.02 15.43 -16.57
CA ALA A 413 -25.74 15.50 -15.30
C ALA A 413 -25.15 14.53 -14.28
N ARG A 414 -24.93 13.27 -14.68
CA ARG A 414 -24.41 12.21 -13.84
C ARG A 414 -22.98 12.45 -13.34
N TRP A 415 -22.18 13.24 -14.06
CA TRP A 415 -20.83 13.59 -13.61
C TRP A 415 -20.81 14.28 -12.25
N ASN A 416 -21.87 15.00 -11.89
CA ASN A 416 -21.99 15.67 -10.60
C ASN A 416 -22.67 14.82 -9.53
N ASP A 417 -23.13 13.62 -9.87
CA ASP A 417 -23.74 12.70 -8.93
C ASP A 417 -22.72 12.25 -7.89
N LYS A 418 -23.18 12.10 -6.66
CA LYS A 418 -22.40 11.54 -5.59
C LYS A 418 -22.44 10.02 -5.69
N PHE A 419 -21.27 9.39 -5.73
CA PHE A 419 -21.16 7.94 -5.96
C PHE A 419 -20.56 7.15 -4.80
N ALA A 420 -19.57 7.71 -4.09
CA ALA A 420 -18.88 7.02 -3.02
C ALA A 420 -18.37 7.98 -1.94
N THR A 421 -17.94 7.44 -0.81
CA THR A 421 -17.14 8.11 0.21
C THR A 421 -15.66 7.82 -0.05
N VAL A 422 -14.76 8.74 0.25
CA VAL A 422 -13.29 8.54 0.07
C VAL A 422 -12.80 7.37 0.90
N SER A 423 -13.36 7.16 2.08
CA SER A 423 -13.14 6.00 2.93
C SER A 423 -14.47 5.42 3.39
N PRO A 424 -14.60 4.08 3.55
CA PRO A 424 -15.79 3.46 4.13
C PRO A 424 -16.12 3.96 5.54
N ASN A 425 -15.12 4.49 6.25
CA ASN A 425 -15.28 5.10 7.57
C ASN A 425 -15.83 6.53 7.51
N SER A 426 -15.93 7.15 6.33
CA SER A 426 -16.52 8.48 6.13
C SER A 426 -18.01 8.39 5.86
N LEU A 427 -18.75 9.46 6.22
CA LEU A 427 -20.19 9.60 5.93
C LEU A 427 -20.48 10.52 4.74
N VAL A 428 -19.47 11.21 4.22
CA VAL A 428 -19.63 12.23 3.18
C VAL A 428 -19.43 11.59 1.81
N GLN A 429 -20.52 11.47 1.07
CA GLN A 429 -20.44 11.04 -0.34
C GLN A 429 -19.96 12.19 -1.22
N CYS A 430 -19.11 11.86 -2.18
CA CYS A 430 -18.42 12.76 -3.09
C CYS A 430 -18.80 12.49 -4.54
N ASN A 431 -18.75 13.54 -5.38
CA ASN A 431 -18.67 13.43 -6.83
C ASN A 431 -17.19 13.15 -7.24
N TYR A 432 -16.92 12.96 -8.53
CA TYR A 432 -15.55 12.60 -8.99
C TYR A 432 -14.48 13.60 -8.59
N LYS A 433 -14.77 14.91 -8.70
CA LYS A 433 -13.82 15.97 -8.34
C LYS A 433 -13.55 16.00 -6.84
N ASP A 434 -14.62 15.99 -6.04
CA ASP A 434 -14.51 16.07 -4.59
C ASP A 434 -13.89 14.79 -4.01
N TYR A 435 -14.16 13.64 -4.64
CA TYR A 435 -13.54 12.36 -4.28
C TYR A 435 -12.03 12.38 -4.52
N TYR A 436 -11.59 12.81 -5.72
CA TYR A 436 -10.18 12.95 -6.04
C TYR A 436 -9.46 13.93 -5.08
N SER A 437 -10.04 15.10 -4.87
CA SER A 437 -9.49 16.06 -3.90
C SER A 437 -9.38 15.46 -2.51
N GLY A 438 -10.43 14.79 -2.02
CA GLY A 438 -10.42 14.16 -0.70
C GLY A 438 -9.42 13.01 -0.58
N MET A 439 -9.18 12.24 -1.65
CA MET A 439 -8.16 11.21 -1.72
C MET A 439 -6.73 11.81 -1.60
N MET A 440 -6.47 12.92 -2.30
CA MET A 440 -5.17 13.60 -2.23
C MET A 440 -4.98 14.33 -0.89
N ASP A 441 -6.05 14.89 -0.32
CA ASP A 441 -6.03 15.49 1.01
C ASP A 441 -5.69 14.43 2.09
N ASP A 442 -6.31 13.23 2.05
CA ASP A 442 -6.00 12.12 2.97
C ASP A 442 -4.54 11.68 2.83
N LEU A 443 -4.02 11.58 1.61
CA LEU A 443 -2.62 11.25 1.35
C LEU A 443 -1.67 12.31 1.94
N SER A 444 -1.95 13.58 1.72
CA SER A 444 -1.14 14.70 2.21
C SER A 444 -1.18 14.81 3.74
N ASP A 445 -2.33 14.58 4.37
CA ASP A 445 -2.48 14.55 5.82
C ASP A 445 -1.67 13.38 6.45
N ARG A 446 -1.66 12.22 5.81
CA ARG A 446 -0.78 11.11 6.20
C ARG A 446 0.69 11.50 6.06
N GLY A 447 1.06 12.12 4.95
CA GLY A 447 2.43 12.62 4.71
C GLY A 447 2.88 13.62 5.77
N TYR A 448 2.03 14.57 6.14
CA TYR A 448 2.29 15.52 7.22
C TYR A 448 2.48 14.82 8.58
N THR A 449 1.62 13.86 8.89
CA THR A 449 1.70 13.06 10.11
C THR A 449 3.00 12.26 10.17
N TYR A 450 3.36 11.55 9.10
CA TYR A 450 4.60 10.78 9.04
C TYR A 450 5.85 11.66 9.16
N LYS A 451 5.84 12.83 8.52
CA LYS A 451 6.92 13.82 8.63
C LYS A 451 7.08 14.30 10.07
N SER A 452 6.00 14.69 10.72
CA SER A 452 6.00 15.15 12.11
C SER A 452 6.52 14.07 13.07
N MET A 453 6.08 12.83 12.89
CA MET A 453 6.55 11.69 13.68
C MET A 453 8.02 11.36 13.42
N MET A 454 8.48 11.45 12.16
CA MET A 454 9.88 11.28 11.79
C MET A 454 10.77 12.33 12.46
N GLU A 455 10.41 13.62 12.39
CA GLU A 455 11.14 14.73 12.98
C GLU A 455 11.20 14.59 14.51
N THR A 456 10.10 14.23 15.15
CA THR A 456 10.03 13.96 16.59
C THR A 456 10.92 12.79 16.99
N GLY A 457 10.90 11.70 16.22
CA GLY A 457 11.77 10.54 16.47
C GLY A 457 13.25 10.88 16.28
N GLN A 458 13.62 11.65 15.26
CA GLN A 458 14.99 12.09 15.04
C GLN A 458 15.51 12.98 16.20
N GLN A 459 14.65 13.86 16.73
CA GLN A 459 15.01 14.67 17.90
C GLN A 459 15.23 13.78 19.14
N ALA A 460 14.37 12.80 19.38
CA ALA A 460 14.52 11.87 20.51
C ALA A 460 15.82 11.05 20.41
N VAL A 461 16.19 10.59 19.22
CA VAL A 461 17.48 9.90 18.97
C VAL A 461 18.67 10.84 19.23
N SER A 462 18.60 12.08 18.77
CA SER A 462 19.64 13.08 19.01
C SER A 462 19.82 13.38 20.51
N ASP A 463 18.74 13.51 21.25
CA ASP A 463 18.76 13.76 22.69
C ASP A 463 19.31 12.55 23.47
N ALA A 464 18.95 11.33 23.05
CA ALA A 464 19.50 10.10 23.63
C ALA A 464 21.00 9.98 23.36
N GLU A 465 21.46 10.29 22.14
CA GLU A 465 22.90 10.28 21.81
C GLU A 465 23.68 11.36 22.56
N ASN A 466 23.13 12.56 22.71
CA ASN A 466 23.72 13.61 23.54
C ASN A 466 23.86 13.16 24.99
N THR A 467 22.84 12.51 25.55
CA THR A 467 22.87 11.96 26.92
C THR A 467 23.91 10.86 27.05
N ARG A 468 23.99 9.96 26.05
CA ARG A 468 25.00 8.90 25.98
C ARG A 468 26.42 9.50 25.94
N GLN A 469 26.67 10.53 25.14
CA GLN A 469 27.95 11.21 25.09
C GLN A 469 28.32 11.91 26.41
N GLN A 470 27.34 12.48 27.10
CA GLN A 470 27.58 13.08 28.42
C GLN A 470 27.98 12.05 29.50
N LEU A 471 27.42 10.83 29.40
CA LEU A 471 27.68 9.75 30.37
C LEU A 471 28.95 8.94 30.05
N LEU A 472 29.20 8.70 28.76
CA LEU A 472 30.28 7.82 28.28
C LEU A 472 31.41 8.60 27.60
N GLY A 473 31.18 9.85 27.26
CA GLY A 473 32.18 10.68 26.57
C GLY A 473 33.36 10.98 27.48
N VAL A 474 34.54 10.70 26.99
CA VAL A 474 35.78 11.00 27.67
C VAL A 474 36.16 12.43 27.33
N SER A 475 36.36 13.27 28.36
CA SER A 475 36.85 14.63 28.16
C SER A 475 38.32 14.57 27.69
N SER A 476 38.58 15.09 26.49
CA SER A 476 39.93 15.15 25.93
C SER A 476 40.90 15.87 26.85
N ASP A 477 40.43 16.83 27.65
CA ASP A 477 41.23 17.57 28.63
C ASP A 477 41.57 16.68 29.87
N GLU A 478 40.62 15.84 30.30
CA GLU A 478 40.88 14.89 31.42
C GLU A 478 41.83 13.79 30.96
N GLU A 479 41.68 13.25 29.74
CA GLU A 479 42.62 12.25 29.17
C GLU A 479 44.01 12.85 28.96
N LEU A 480 44.12 14.06 28.42
CA LEU A 480 45.39 14.75 28.27
C LEU A 480 46.05 15.01 29.64
N SER A 481 45.28 15.42 30.64
CA SER A 481 45.77 15.59 32.02
C SER A 481 46.23 14.27 32.63
N SER A 482 45.49 13.20 32.42
CA SER A 482 45.84 11.84 32.84
C SER A 482 47.08 11.33 32.14
N MET A 483 47.19 11.53 30.81
CA MET A 483 48.37 11.18 30.02
C MET A 483 49.63 11.93 30.48
N ILE A 484 49.54 13.23 30.76
CA ILE A 484 50.65 14.02 31.32
C ILE A 484 51.02 13.49 32.72
N LYS A 485 50.08 13.16 33.55
CA LYS A 485 50.30 12.57 34.87
C LYS A 485 51.02 11.22 34.79
N PHE A 486 50.57 10.34 33.90
CA PHE A 486 51.24 9.06 33.68
C PHE A 486 52.64 9.22 33.07
N GLN A 487 52.86 10.19 32.16
CA GLN A 487 54.15 10.52 31.60
C GLN A 487 55.12 11.03 32.68
N HIS A 488 54.65 11.87 33.61
CA HIS A 488 55.45 12.30 34.76
C HIS A 488 55.75 11.14 35.70
N ALA A 489 54.83 10.23 35.97
CA ALA A 489 55.04 9.03 36.78
C ALA A 489 56.04 8.08 36.14
N TYR A 490 55.98 7.87 34.83
CA TYR A 490 56.94 7.08 34.07
C TYR A 490 58.35 7.68 34.16
N ASN A 491 58.48 8.98 33.92
CA ASN A 491 59.76 9.68 34.01
C ASN A 491 60.36 9.64 35.43
N ALA A 492 59.53 9.75 36.47
CA ALA A 492 59.94 9.63 37.87
C ALA A 492 60.42 8.21 38.18
N SER A 493 59.68 7.18 37.74
CA SER A 493 60.04 5.76 37.90
C SER A 493 61.35 5.42 37.17
N SER A 494 61.54 5.94 35.95
CA SER A 494 62.76 5.76 35.18
C SER A 494 63.97 6.38 35.89
N ARG A 495 63.84 7.60 36.43
CA ARG A 495 64.90 8.25 37.25
C ARG A 495 65.19 7.44 38.51
N TYR A 496 64.17 6.95 39.21
CA TYR A 496 64.35 6.11 40.39
C TYR A 496 65.12 4.84 40.07
N ILE A 497 64.79 4.12 38.98
CA ILE A 497 65.48 2.93 38.53
C ILE A 497 66.94 3.25 38.20
N ASN A 498 67.22 4.37 37.51
CA ASN A 498 68.59 4.79 37.18
C ASN A 498 69.37 5.07 38.47
N THR A 499 68.81 5.78 39.43
CA THR A 499 69.45 6.06 40.74
C THR A 499 69.76 4.78 41.52
N VAL A 500 68.81 3.81 41.54
CA VAL A 500 69.03 2.51 42.16
C VAL A 500 70.14 1.72 41.42
N SER A 501 70.16 1.76 40.09
CA SER A 501 71.21 1.11 39.28
C SER A 501 72.59 1.70 39.55
N GLU A 502 72.68 3.06 39.66
CA GLU A 502 73.94 3.74 40.02
C GLU A 502 74.39 3.37 41.46
N MET A 503 73.45 3.30 42.41
CA MET A 503 73.76 2.85 43.80
C MET A 503 74.27 1.40 43.78
N ILE A 504 73.65 0.50 43.03
CA ILE A 504 74.10 -0.90 42.95
C ILE A 504 75.47 -0.96 42.28
N ALA A 505 75.72 -0.23 41.20
CA ALA A 505 77.03 -0.15 40.55
C ALA A 505 78.10 0.37 41.50
N TYR A 506 77.82 1.41 42.26
CA TYR A 506 78.72 1.96 43.31
C TYR A 506 79.02 0.94 44.42
N LEU A 507 77.99 0.19 44.87
CA LEU A 507 78.18 -0.86 45.89
C LEU A 507 79.06 -1.99 45.34
N ILE A 508 78.85 -2.42 44.07
CA ILE A 508 79.66 -3.46 43.46
C ILE A 508 81.14 -3.00 43.32
N GLU A 509 81.35 -1.77 42.87
CA GLU A 509 82.67 -1.17 42.75
C GLU A 509 83.41 -1.08 44.09
N LYS A 510 82.71 -0.73 45.22
CA LYS A 510 83.30 -0.58 46.52
C LYS A 510 83.38 -1.83 47.36
N LEU A 511 82.57 -2.88 47.11
CA LEU A 511 82.59 -4.18 47.77
C LEU A 511 83.31 -5.24 46.98
N GLY A 512 83.63 -5.01 45.67
CA GLY A 512 84.35 -5.91 44.80
C GLY A 512 85.85 -5.61 44.68
N ALA A 513 86.39 -4.71 45.47
CA ALA A 513 87.82 -4.37 45.56
C ALA A 513 88.51 -5.00 46.80
#